data_82bd5fe4dfa71fef7149a97002bd0bc0
#
_entry.id   82bd5fe4dfa71fef7149a97002bd0bc0
#
_cell.length_a   1.000
_cell.length_b   1.000
_cell.length_c   1.000
_cell.angle_alpha   90.00
_cell.angle_beta   90.00
_cell.angle_gamma   90.00
#
_symmetry.space_group_name_H-M   'P 1'
#
loop_
_entity.id
_entity.type
_entity.pdbx_description
1 polymer ?
#
loop_
_entity_poly.entity_id
_entity_poly.type
_entity_poly.pdbx_seq_one_letter_code
_entity_poly.pdbx_strand_id
1 'polypeptide(L)'
;MDLIAKVKNHERLSFDEAVALYDLDLFTLGGLADERRKALHGKRTYFNINRHINPTNICKDVCKFCAYSASRKNPNPYAMSHEEILSITDDIVERDIKEVHIVSAHNPDTGLEWYLEVFSKIKARHPQLHIKALTAAEVHFLAEEYGKSYDEIIDLMIANGVDSMPGGGAEIFDESVRDYICKGKVNSSQWLEIHRKWHERGRKSNVTMLFGHVENRSHRIDHMMRIRDLQDSTGGFNCFIPLVYQ
;
A
#
# COMPACT_ATOMS: atom_id res chain seq x y z
N MET A 1 -16.38 -16.69 27.27
CA MET A 1 -16.03 -17.67 26.19
C MET A 1 -14.52 -17.70 26.10
N ASP A 2 -13.92 -18.88 25.96
CA ASP A 2 -12.48 -19.00 25.82
C ASP A 2 -12.04 -18.35 24.47
N LEU A 3 -11.17 -17.35 24.51
CA LEU A 3 -10.69 -16.62 23.35
C LEU A 3 -10.00 -17.55 22.34
N ILE A 4 -9.23 -18.52 22.83
CA ILE A 4 -8.56 -19.52 21.98
C ILE A 4 -9.58 -20.37 21.24
N ALA A 5 -10.63 -20.83 21.93
CA ALA A 5 -11.70 -21.61 21.31
C ALA A 5 -12.40 -20.80 20.20
N LYS A 6 -12.67 -19.52 20.44
CA LYS A 6 -13.26 -18.60 19.45
C LYS A 6 -12.40 -18.46 18.20
N VAL A 7 -11.07 -18.29 18.37
CA VAL A 7 -10.12 -18.21 17.24
C VAL A 7 -10.10 -19.54 16.46
N LYS A 8 -10.06 -20.69 17.13
CA LYS A 8 -10.08 -22.02 16.49
C LYS A 8 -11.35 -22.29 15.72
N ASN A 9 -12.49 -21.81 16.23
CA ASN A 9 -13.78 -21.90 15.54
C ASN A 9 -13.92 -20.93 14.38
N HIS A 10 -12.90 -20.13 14.09
CA HIS A 10 -12.92 -19.10 13.05
C HIS A 10 -13.97 -18.00 13.24
N GLU A 11 -14.39 -17.78 14.48
CA GLU A 11 -15.32 -16.72 14.82
C GLU A 11 -14.66 -15.34 14.71
N ARG A 12 -15.48 -14.33 14.41
CA ARG A 12 -14.99 -12.95 14.37
C ARG A 12 -14.71 -12.44 15.77
N LEU A 13 -13.53 -11.84 15.92
CA LEU A 13 -13.14 -11.17 17.15
C LEU A 13 -13.67 -9.73 17.18
N SER A 14 -14.13 -9.31 18.37
CA SER A 14 -14.33 -7.90 18.68
C SER A 14 -12.98 -7.17 18.82
N PHE A 15 -13.02 -5.84 18.95
CA PHE A 15 -11.83 -5.03 19.18
C PHE A 15 -11.08 -5.49 20.45
N ASP A 16 -11.78 -5.58 21.58
CA ASP A 16 -11.17 -5.96 22.87
C ASP A 16 -10.60 -7.38 22.85
N GLU A 17 -11.30 -8.32 22.22
CA GLU A 17 -10.81 -9.69 22.04
C GLU A 17 -9.54 -9.74 21.19
N ALA A 18 -9.47 -8.93 20.13
CA ALA A 18 -8.28 -8.85 19.30
C ALA A 18 -7.11 -8.19 20.03
N VAL A 19 -7.35 -7.18 20.87
CA VAL A 19 -6.33 -6.60 21.76
C VAL A 19 -5.83 -7.64 22.76
N ALA A 20 -6.74 -8.45 23.35
CA ALA A 20 -6.38 -9.48 24.32
C ALA A 20 -5.51 -10.61 23.73
N LEU A 21 -5.50 -10.81 22.41
CA LEU A 21 -4.56 -11.75 21.77
C LEU A 21 -3.09 -11.42 22.02
N TYR A 22 -2.77 -10.16 22.26
CA TYR A 22 -1.38 -9.73 22.58
C TYR A 22 -0.89 -10.23 23.96
N ASP A 23 -1.77 -10.75 24.79
CA ASP A 23 -1.43 -11.31 26.10
C ASP A 23 -1.12 -12.82 26.03
N LEU A 24 -1.37 -13.44 24.88
CA LEU A 24 -0.93 -14.81 24.60
C LEU A 24 0.58 -14.86 24.30
N ASP A 25 1.19 -15.96 24.68
CA ASP A 25 2.57 -16.22 24.28
C ASP A 25 2.71 -16.38 22.74
N LEU A 26 3.88 -16.04 22.23
CA LEU A 26 4.14 -16.01 20.79
C LEU A 26 3.92 -17.36 20.10
N PHE A 27 4.26 -18.49 20.75
CA PHE A 27 4.11 -19.81 20.14
C PHE A 27 2.66 -20.23 20.05
N THR A 28 1.86 -19.93 21.06
CA THR A 28 0.41 -20.16 21.04
C THR A 28 -0.23 -19.31 19.93
N LEU A 29 0.06 -18.01 19.88
CA LEU A 29 -0.48 -17.13 18.86
C LEU A 29 -0.04 -17.54 17.44
N GLY A 30 1.24 -17.88 17.26
CA GLY A 30 1.80 -18.37 16.00
C GLY A 30 1.15 -19.67 15.53
N GLY A 31 0.89 -20.61 16.47
CA GLY A 31 0.15 -21.84 16.19
C GLY A 31 -1.26 -21.59 15.67
N LEU A 32 -2.01 -20.71 16.33
CA LEU A 32 -3.36 -20.31 15.90
C LEU A 32 -3.35 -19.65 14.51
N ALA A 33 -2.38 -18.77 14.25
CA ALA A 33 -2.22 -18.14 12.96
C ALA A 33 -1.90 -19.15 11.83
N ASP A 34 -1.02 -20.13 12.09
CA ASP A 34 -0.69 -21.19 11.14
C ASP A 34 -1.87 -22.14 10.89
N GLU A 35 -2.63 -22.49 11.91
CA GLU A 35 -3.88 -23.26 11.75
C GLU A 35 -4.85 -22.51 10.83
N ARG A 36 -5.02 -21.20 11.02
CA ARG A 36 -5.87 -20.38 10.17
C ARG A 36 -5.36 -20.29 8.74
N ARG A 37 -4.06 -20.07 8.56
CA ARG A 37 -3.41 -20.07 7.24
C ARG A 37 -3.63 -21.40 6.51
N LYS A 38 -3.43 -22.52 7.20
CA LYS A 38 -3.64 -23.86 6.63
C LYS A 38 -5.09 -24.10 6.23
N ALA A 39 -6.04 -23.64 7.02
CA ALA A 39 -7.46 -23.74 6.70
C ALA A 39 -7.84 -22.97 5.43
N LEU A 40 -7.21 -21.80 5.18
CA LEU A 40 -7.48 -20.95 4.02
C LEU A 40 -6.72 -21.38 2.76
N HIS A 41 -5.47 -21.82 2.89
CA HIS A 41 -4.55 -21.98 1.77
C HIS A 41 -3.93 -23.39 1.66
N GLY A 42 -4.21 -24.28 2.61
CA GLY A 42 -3.62 -25.61 2.66
C GLY A 42 -2.10 -25.54 2.81
N LYS A 43 -1.40 -26.22 1.92
CA LYS A 43 0.08 -26.25 1.86
C LYS A 43 0.65 -25.19 0.89
N ARG A 44 -0.19 -24.35 0.29
CA ARG A 44 0.26 -23.37 -0.71
C ARG A 44 0.89 -22.15 -0.05
N THR A 45 1.97 -21.68 -0.63
CA THR A 45 2.60 -20.39 -0.34
C THR A 45 2.69 -19.63 -1.67
N TYR A 46 2.36 -18.36 -1.63
CA TYR A 46 2.38 -17.49 -2.79
C TYR A 46 3.56 -16.52 -2.67
N PHE A 47 4.20 -16.23 -3.79
CA PHE A 47 5.23 -15.20 -3.90
C PHE A 47 5.06 -14.45 -5.21
N ASN A 48 5.57 -13.24 -5.27
CA ASN A 48 5.58 -12.42 -6.47
C ASN A 48 7.02 -12.00 -6.81
N ILE A 49 7.36 -12.08 -8.09
CA ILE A 49 8.62 -11.56 -8.60
C ILE A 49 8.31 -10.24 -9.29
N ASN A 50 8.67 -9.16 -8.64
CA ASN A 50 8.46 -7.81 -9.16
C ASN A 50 9.76 -6.99 -9.16
N ARG A 51 9.71 -5.87 -9.85
CA ARG A 51 10.76 -4.85 -9.83
C ARG A 51 10.18 -3.53 -9.33
N HIS A 52 10.80 -2.95 -8.31
CA HIS A 52 10.48 -1.60 -7.88
C HIS A 52 11.15 -0.57 -8.80
N ILE A 53 10.37 0.44 -9.16
CA ILE A 53 10.84 1.68 -9.78
C ILE A 53 10.35 2.83 -8.90
N ASN A 54 11.28 3.67 -8.50
CA ASN A 54 10.98 4.87 -7.74
C ASN A 54 11.37 6.07 -8.59
N PRO A 55 10.44 6.68 -9.32
CA PRO A 55 10.75 7.72 -10.31
C PRO A 55 11.49 8.94 -9.76
N THR A 56 11.24 9.31 -8.52
CA THR A 56 11.92 10.42 -7.85
C THR A 56 11.98 10.23 -6.35
N ASN A 57 13.00 10.79 -5.71
CA ASN A 57 13.07 10.90 -4.25
C ASN A 57 12.78 12.32 -3.73
N ILE A 58 12.53 13.29 -4.61
CA ILE A 58 12.17 14.65 -4.24
C ILE A 58 10.74 14.64 -3.68
N CYS A 59 10.57 15.03 -2.40
CA CYS A 59 9.28 14.93 -1.73
C CYS A 59 8.95 16.20 -0.95
N LYS A 60 7.70 16.68 -1.10
CA LYS A 60 7.20 17.79 -0.28
C LYS A 60 6.85 17.37 1.16
N ASP A 61 6.60 16.08 1.38
CA ASP A 61 6.23 15.56 2.70
C ASP A 61 7.44 15.32 3.59
N VAL A 62 7.24 15.46 4.90
CA VAL A 62 8.26 15.21 5.91
C VAL A 62 7.81 14.05 6.79
N CYS A 63 7.99 12.82 6.31
CA CYS A 63 7.70 11.61 7.08
C CYS A 63 8.92 11.21 7.91
N LYS A 64 8.75 11.06 9.23
CA LYS A 64 9.87 10.75 10.15
C LYS A 64 10.53 9.40 9.90
N PHE A 65 9.82 8.48 9.29
CA PHE A 65 10.30 7.13 8.96
C PHE A 65 10.89 7.01 7.54
N CYS A 66 10.76 8.05 6.70
CA CYS A 66 11.20 7.95 5.32
C CYS A 66 12.68 8.26 5.18
N ALA A 67 13.49 7.22 5.00
CA ALA A 67 14.91 7.36 4.68
C ALA A 67 15.16 7.68 3.18
N TYR A 68 14.11 7.65 2.37
CA TYR A 68 14.20 7.74 0.91
C TYR A 68 14.09 9.17 0.38
N SER A 69 13.31 10.03 1.04
CA SER A 69 13.04 11.39 0.54
C SER A 69 14.31 12.25 0.47
N ALA A 70 14.43 13.02 -0.61
CA ALA A 70 15.44 14.06 -0.76
C ALA A 70 15.11 15.21 0.20
N SER A 71 15.85 15.28 1.29
CA SER A 71 15.81 16.33 2.29
C SER A 71 17.23 16.85 2.50
N ARG A 72 17.42 17.77 3.47
CA ARG A 72 18.76 18.18 3.88
C ARG A 72 19.65 17.03 4.35
N LYS A 73 19.06 15.89 4.76
CA LYS A 73 19.77 14.68 5.18
C LYS A 73 20.13 13.76 4.02
N ASN A 74 19.42 13.86 2.89
CA ASN A 74 19.72 13.12 1.68
C ASN A 74 20.16 14.15 0.59
N PRO A 75 21.46 14.30 0.35
CA PRO A 75 21.99 15.33 -0.55
C PRO A 75 21.85 15.01 -2.04
N ASN A 76 21.39 13.81 -2.41
CA ASN A 76 21.34 13.33 -3.79
C ASN A 76 19.89 13.26 -4.31
N PRO A 77 19.26 14.40 -4.64
CA PRO A 77 17.93 14.39 -5.25
C PRO A 77 18.03 13.86 -6.68
N TYR A 78 17.02 13.09 -7.12
CA TYR A 78 16.92 12.65 -8.50
C TYR A 78 15.46 12.62 -8.96
N ALA A 79 15.28 12.74 -10.27
CA ALA A 79 14.04 12.44 -10.98
C ALA A 79 14.41 11.72 -12.28
N MET A 80 13.80 10.57 -12.51
CA MET A 80 14.03 9.76 -13.71
C MET A 80 13.29 10.36 -14.91
N SER A 81 13.88 10.19 -16.10
CA SER A 81 13.19 10.40 -17.37
C SER A 81 12.30 9.20 -17.72
N HIS A 82 11.39 9.39 -18.69
CA HIS A 82 10.61 8.28 -19.25
C HIS A 82 11.50 7.21 -19.87
N GLU A 83 12.58 7.61 -20.55
CA GLU A 83 13.53 6.73 -21.21
C GLU A 83 14.24 5.80 -20.21
N GLU A 84 14.65 6.33 -19.07
CA GLU A 84 15.27 5.55 -18.00
C GLU A 84 14.29 4.50 -17.45
N ILE A 85 13.02 4.88 -17.21
CA ILE A 85 11.99 3.96 -16.75
C ILE A 85 11.69 2.87 -17.79
N LEU A 86 11.56 3.24 -19.05
CA LEU A 86 11.32 2.30 -20.15
C LEU A 86 12.49 1.33 -20.31
N SER A 87 13.72 1.79 -20.20
CA SER A 87 14.89 0.90 -20.23
C SER A 87 14.88 -0.12 -19.10
N ILE A 88 14.44 0.29 -17.88
CA ILE A 88 14.28 -0.65 -16.76
C ILE A 88 13.17 -1.66 -17.06
N THR A 89 12.06 -1.24 -17.68
CA THR A 89 10.96 -2.15 -18.02
C THR A 89 11.33 -3.15 -19.11
N ASP A 90 12.20 -2.79 -20.05
CA ASP A 90 12.77 -3.71 -21.02
C ASP A 90 13.61 -4.82 -20.34
N ASP A 91 14.55 -4.44 -19.46
CA ASP A 91 15.35 -5.39 -18.67
C ASP A 91 14.47 -6.31 -17.80
N ILE A 92 13.39 -5.76 -17.20
CA ILE A 92 12.42 -6.54 -16.42
C ILE A 92 11.79 -7.64 -17.26
N VAL A 93 11.33 -7.32 -18.45
CA VAL A 93 10.65 -8.27 -19.36
C VAL A 93 11.62 -9.32 -19.89
N GLU A 94 12.86 -8.95 -20.23
CA GLU A 94 13.90 -9.88 -20.63
C GLU A 94 14.23 -10.90 -19.54
N ARG A 95 14.10 -10.52 -18.27
CA ARG A 95 14.29 -11.40 -17.10
C ARG A 95 13.03 -12.17 -16.69
N ASP A 96 11.99 -12.16 -17.49
CA ASP A 96 10.69 -12.82 -17.23
C ASP A 96 9.98 -12.33 -15.94
N ILE A 97 10.26 -11.13 -15.48
CA ILE A 97 9.54 -10.50 -14.38
C ILE A 97 8.19 -9.98 -14.89
N LYS A 98 7.12 -10.26 -14.17
CA LYS A 98 5.74 -10.03 -14.64
C LYS A 98 5.10 -8.77 -14.10
N GLU A 99 5.65 -8.17 -13.03
CA GLU A 99 5.08 -7.01 -12.37
C GLU A 99 6.16 -5.93 -12.15
N VAL A 100 5.80 -4.71 -12.48
CA VAL A 100 6.53 -3.51 -12.05
C VAL A 100 5.75 -2.79 -10.96
N HIS A 101 6.45 -2.40 -9.90
CA HIS A 101 5.89 -1.67 -8.76
C HIS A 101 6.44 -0.24 -8.77
N ILE A 102 5.62 0.72 -9.21
CA ILE A 102 6.01 2.12 -9.37
C ILE A 102 5.41 2.93 -8.23
N VAL A 103 6.25 3.37 -7.31
CA VAL A 103 5.90 4.25 -6.18
C VAL A 103 6.88 5.40 -6.14
N SER A 104 6.38 6.59 -5.89
CA SER A 104 7.17 7.81 -5.99
C SER A 104 7.05 8.68 -4.73
N ALA A 105 7.96 9.62 -4.62
CA ALA A 105 7.83 10.74 -3.72
C ALA A 105 6.81 11.76 -4.27
N HIS A 106 6.24 12.60 -3.41
CA HIS A 106 5.33 13.68 -3.79
C HIS A 106 6.11 14.87 -4.34
N ASN A 107 6.60 14.72 -5.57
CA ASN A 107 7.38 15.73 -6.25
C ASN A 107 6.45 16.69 -7.02
N PRO A 108 6.42 18.00 -6.69
CA PRO A 108 5.58 18.96 -7.41
C PRO A 108 5.95 19.13 -8.90
N ASP A 109 7.20 18.81 -9.25
CA ASP A 109 7.68 18.92 -10.63
C ASP A 109 7.37 17.68 -11.48
N THR A 110 6.90 16.59 -10.87
CA THR A 110 6.49 15.35 -11.55
C THR A 110 4.98 15.24 -11.51
N GLY A 111 4.32 15.77 -12.51
CA GLY A 111 2.88 15.95 -12.55
C GLY A 111 2.08 14.72 -12.98
N LEU A 112 0.75 14.85 -12.93
CA LEU A 112 -0.20 13.79 -13.29
C LEU A 112 0.04 13.28 -14.71
N GLU A 113 0.12 14.18 -15.69
CA GLU A 113 0.30 13.85 -17.10
C GLU A 113 1.58 13.06 -17.34
N TRP A 114 2.64 13.38 -16.61
CA TRP A 114 3.91 12.67 -16.67
C TRP A 114 3.75 11.19 -16.29
N TYR A 115 3.02 10.90 -15.18
CA TYR A 115 2.73 9.53 -14.75
C TYR A 115 1.86 8.79 -15.76
N LEU A 116 0.79 9.41 -16.24
CA LEU A 116 -0.13 8.80 -17.20
C LEU A 116 0.59 8.44 -18.51
N GLU A 117 1.46 9.33 -19.00
CA GLU A 117 2.25 9.09 -20.19
C GLU A 117 3.23 7.93 -20.01
N VAL A 118 3.93 7.84 -18.88
CA VAL A 118 4.86 6.72 -18.63
C VAL A 118 4.13 5.39 -18.55
N PHE A 119 2.95 5.33 -17.89
CA PHE A 119 2.15 4.10 -17.82
C PHE A 119 1.67 3.66 -19.21
N SER A 120 1.16 4.59 -20.00
CA SER A 120 0.74 4.33 -21.38
C SER A 120 1.91 3.83 -22.25
N LYS A 121 3.09 4.44 -22.14
CA LYS A 121 4.30 4.02 -22.87
C LYS A 121 4.73 2.61 -22.44
N ILE A 122 4.70 2.28 -21.15
CA ILE A 122 5.01 0.94 -20.65
C ILE A 122 4.02 -0.07 -21.24
N LYS A 123 2.72 0.22 -21.21
CA LYS A 123 1.68 -0.70 -21.76
C LYS A 123 1.76 -0.85 -23.27
N ALA A 124 2.07 0.21 -24.00
CA ALA A 124 2.27 0.13 -25.43
C ALA A 124 3.46 -0.77 -25.81
N ARG A 125 4.53 -0.72 -25.02
CA ARG A 125 5.76 -1.50 -25.26
C ARG A 125 5.67 -2.93 -24.73
N HIS A 126 5.04 -3.11 -23.55
CA HIS A 126 4.91 -4.36 -22.81
C HIS A 126 3.47 -4.58 -22.34
N PRO A 127 2.50 -4.91 -23.21
CA PRO A 127 1.08 -5.01 -22.87
C PRO A 127 0.79 -5.99 -21.73
N GLN A 128 1.59 -7.06 -21.59
CA GLN A 128 1.44 -8.11 -20.58
C GLN A 128 2.05 -7.75 -19.21
N LEU A 129 2.88 -6.71 -19.13
CA LEU A 129 3.52 -6.33 -17.88
C LEU A 129 2.48 -5.72 -16.93
N HIS A 130 2.34 -6.30 -15.74
CA HIS A 130 1.43 -5.81 -14.73
C HIS A 130 2.00 -4.54 -14.07
N ILE A 131 1.27 -3.44 -14.15
CA ILE A 131 1.64 -2.17 -13.53
C ILE A 131 0.91 -2.03 -12.20
N LYS A 132 1.65 -2.12 -11.11
CA LYS A 132 1.20 -1.74 -9.77
C LYS A 132 1.75 -0.36 -9.45
N ALA A 133 0.91 0.66 -9.46
CA ALA A 133 1.39 2.03 -9.37
C ALA A 133 0.48 2.95 -8.57
N LEU A 134 1.09 3.98 -8.03
CA LEU A 134 0.53 5.05 -7.22
C LEU A 134 -0.21 4.55 -5.97
N THR A 135 0.35 4.86 -4.82
CA THR A 135 -0.30 4.62 -3.53
C THR A 135 -1.48 5.57 -3.34
N ALA A 136 -2.36 5.28 -2.38
CA ALA A 136 -3.43 6.22 -2.02
C ALA A 136 -2.88 7.60 -1.59
N ALA A 137 -1.66 7.66 -1.05
CA ALA A 137 -1.02 8.93 -0.72
C ALA A 137 -0.65 9.74 -1.97
N GLU A 138 -0.15 9.08 -3.02
CA GLU A 138 0.15 9.72 -4.30
C GLU A 138 -1.14 10.13 -5.04
N VAL A 139 -2.18 9.30 -5.00
CA VAL A 139 -3.50 9.65 -5.57
C VAL A 139 -4.06 10.88 -4.88
N HIS A 140 -4.00 10.96 -3.54
CA HIS A 140 -4.42 12.13 -2.78
C HIS A 140 -3.60 13.37 -3.17
N PHE A 141 -2.27 13.24 -3.20
CA PHE A 141 -1.38 14.33 -3.60
C PHE A 141 -1.73 14.88 -4.98
N LEU A 142 -1.91 14.00 -5.99
CA LEU A 142 -2.25 14.41 -7.34
C LEU A 142 -3.66 15.01 -7.42
N ALA A 143 -4.62 14.50 -6.67
CA ALA A 143 -5.97 15.06 -6.60
C ALA A 143 -5.96 16.51 -6.08
N GLU A 144 -5.26 16.77 -4.98
CA GLU A 144 -5.10 18.10 -4.40
C GLU A 144 -4.34 19.06 -5.35
N GLU A 145 -3.23 18.60 -5.92
CA GLU A 145 -2.37 19.43 -6.78
C GLU A 145 -3.08 19.86 -8.07
N TYR A 146 -3.95 19.00 -8.62
CA TYR A 146 -4.65 19.24 -9.89
C TYR A 146 -6.12 19.63 -9.72
N GLY A 147 -6.63 19.78 -8.51
CA GLY A 147 -8.03 20.11 -8.22
C GLY A 147 -9.00 19.07 -8.79
N LYS A 148 -8.62 17.78 -8.80
CA LYS A 148 -9.41 16.67 -9.31
C LYS A 148 -9.99 15.82 -8.18
N SER A 149 -11.11 15.17 -8.45
CA SER A 149 -11.66 14.15 -7.55
C SER A 149 -10.79 12.85 -7.60
N TYR A 150 -10.89 12.03 -6.55
CA TYR A 150 -10.26 10.70 -6.56
C TYR A 150 -10.78 9.82 -7.69
N ASP A 151 -12.06 9.95 -8.03
CA ASP A 151 -12.67 9.21 -9.14
C ASP A 151 -11.98 9.54 -10.46
N GLU A 152 -11.77 10.82 -10.77
CA GLU A 152 -11.08 11.26 -11.98
C GLU A 152 -9.64 10.74 -12.04
N ILE A 153 -8.88 10.85 -10.95
CA ILE A 153 -7.49 10.34 -10.91
C ILE A 153 -7.47 8.82 -11.14
N ILE A 154 -8.33 8.08 -10.44
CA ILE A 154 -8.41 6.62 -10.56
C ILE A 154 -8.80 6.20 -11.99
N ASP A 155 -9.79 6.86 -12.59
CA ASP A 155 -10.23 6.55 -13.94
C ASP A 155 -9.11 6.83 -14.97
N LEU A 156 -8.36 7.91 -14.80
CA LEU A 156 -7.19 8.22 -15.62
C LEU A 156 -6.07 7.16 -15.43
N MET A 157 -5.79 6.73 -14.20
CA MET A 157 -4.82 5.65 -13.95
C MET A 157 -5.21 4.37 -14.68
N ILE A 158 -6.47 3.95 -14.58
CA ILE A 158 -6.98 2.74 -15.22
C ILE A 158 -6.92 2.85 -16.75
N ALA A 159 -7.34 3.99 -17.28
CA ALA A 159 -7.32 4.25 -18.74
C ALA A 159 -5.90 4.21 -19.32
N ASN A 160 -4.89 4.55 -18.51
CA ASN A 160 -3.49 4.54 -18.91
C ASN A 160 -2.73 3.26 -18.50
N GLY A 161 -3.45 2.24 -18.04
CA GLY A 161 -2.91 0.88 -17.91
C GLY A 161 -2.42 0.49 -16.52
N VAL A 162 -2.76 1.22 -15.47
CA VAL A 162 -2.51 0.76 -14.10
C VAL A 162 -3.44 -0.42 -13.76
N ASP A 163 -2.86 -1.54 -13.35
CA ASP A 163 -3.60 -2.78 -13.09
C ASP A 163 -3.99 -2.94 -11.61
N SER A 164 -3.13 -2.53 -10.70
CA SER A 164 -3.37 -2.63 -9.26
C SER A 164 -2.72 -1.48 -8.48
N MET A 165 -3.18 -1.27 -7.25
CA MET A 165 -2.68 -0.23 -6.36
C MET A 165 -1.88 -0.84 -5.20
N PRO A 166 -0.70 -0.29 -4.84
CA PRO A 166 0.04 -0.70 -3.64
C PRO A 166 -0.60 -0.17 -2.36
N GLY A 167 -0.23 -0.74 -1.21
CA GLY A 167 -0.82 -0.40 0.09
C GLY A 167 -0.14 0.74 0.85
N GLY A 168 0.86 1.37 0.28
CA GLY A 168 1.60 2.44 0.95
C GLY A 168 0.73 3.64 1.34
N GLY A 169 1.20 4.40 2.32
CA GLY A 169 0.44 5.53 2.86
C GLY A 169 -0.53 5.17 4.00
N ALA A 170 -0.81 3.88 4.21
CA ALA A 170 -1.65 3.40 5.31
C ALA A 170 -1.01 3.67 6.68
N GLU A 171 0.23 3.36 6.86
CA GLU A 171 1.05 3.47 8.07
C GLU A 171 0.32 2.92 9.32
N ILE A 172 -0.25 3.79 10.15
CA ILE A 172 -1.25 3.50 11.20
C ILE A 172 -2.42 4.47 11.01
N PHE A 173 -3.66 4.02 11.20
CA PHE A 173 -4.86 4.83 10.95
C PHE A 173 -5.26 5.76 12.11
N ASP A 174 -4.65 5.64 13.29
CA ASP A 174 -4.84 6.60 14.35
C ASP A 174 -4.27 7.97 13.95
N GLU A 175 -5.10 9.00 13.94
CA GLU A 175 -4.71 10.32 13.42
C GLU A 175 -3.67 11.01 14.30
N SER A 176 -3.65 10.75 15.62
CA SER A 176 -2.62 11.31 16.50
C SER A 176 -1.24 10.71 16.22
N VAL A 177 -1.19 9.43 15.90
CA VAL A 177 0.03 8.74 15.45
C VAL A 177 0.45 9.28 14.08
N ARG A 178 -0.50 9.43 13.13
CA ARG A 178 -0.22 9.98 11.79
C ARG A 178 0.34 11.38 11.86
N ASP A 179 -0.26 12.26 12.65
CA ASP A 179 0.22 13.63 12.86
C ASP A 179 1.67 13.67 13.40
N TYR A 180 2.06 12.67 14.17
CA TYR A 180 3.42 12.58 14.66
C TYR A 180 4.41 12.06 13.61
N ILE A 181 4.05 11.00 12.85
CA ILE A 181 5.00 10.30 11.95
C ILE A 181 4.99 10.83 10.52
N CYS A 182 3.86 11.33 10.00
CA CYS A 182 3.68 11.74 8.60
C CYS A 182 2.66 12.88 8.44
N LYS A 183 2.82 13.94 9.21
CA LYS A 183 1.93 15.11 9.19
C LYS A 183 1.76 15.67 7.77
N GLY A 184 0.51 15.97 7.41
CA GLY A 184 0.17 16.57 6.11
C GLY A 184 -0.01 15.56 4.97
N LYS A 185 0.23 14.27 5.22
CA LYS A 185 -0.04 13.20 4.27
C LYS A 185 -1.54 12.82 4.29
N VAL A 186 -1.99 12.08 3.29
CA VAL A 186 -3.36 11.51 3.24
C VAL A 186 -3.80 10.99 4.61
N ASN A 187 -4.96 11.38 5.11
CA ASN A 187 -5.49 10.87 6.36
C ASN A 187 -6.12 9.48 6.20
N SER A 188 -6.46 8.83 7.30
CA SER A 188 -6.95 7.45 7.28
C SER A 188 -8.27 7.29 6.52
N SER A 189 -9.19 8.25 6.65
CA SER A 189 -10.48 8.21 5.97
C SER A 189 -10.33 8.39 4.47
N GLN A 190 -9.48 9.31 4.03
CA GLN A 190 -9.16 9.53 2.62
C GLN A 190 -8.47 8.31 2.01
N TRP A 191 -7.52 7.68 2.75
CA TRP A 191 -6.86 6.46 2.30
C TRP A 191 -7.88 5.33 2.05
N LEU A 192 -8.78 5.10 3.00
CA LEU A 192 -9.83 4.09 2.89
C LEU A 192 -10.81 4.40 1.76
N GLU A 193 -11.16 5.68 1.57
CA GLU A 193 -12.04 6.12 0.47
C GLU A 193 -11.41 5.84 -0.89
N ILE A 194 -10.13 6.19 -1.09
CA ILE A 194 -9.41 5.93 -2.35
C ILE A 194 -9.40 4.44 -2.67
N HIS A 195 -9.08 3.59 -1.70
CA HIS A 195 -9.09 2.14 -1.91
C HIS A 195 -10.50 1.61 -2.19
N ARG A 196 -11.54 2.12 -1.51
CA ARG A 196 -12.93 1.78 -1.81
C ARG A 196 -13.28 2.07 -3.27
N LYS A 197 -13.02 3.29 -3.72
CA LYS A 197 -13.27 3.73 -5.10
C LYS A 197 -12.51 2.90 -6.13
N TRP A 198 -11.28 2.51 -5.82
CA TRP A 198 -10.48 1.59 -6.64
C TRP A 198 -11.13 0.20 -6.73
N HIS A 199 -11.58 -0.35 -5.60
CA HIS A 199 -12.23 -1.65 -5.53
C HIS A 199 -13.60 -1.66 -6.23
N GLU A 200 -14.37 -0.59 -6.14
CA GLU A 200 -15.67 -0.45 -6.82
C GLU A 200 -15.56 -0.54 -8.34
N ARG A 201 -14.38 -0.28 -8.90
CA ARG A 201 -14.05 -0.47 -10.32
C ARG A 201 -13.57 -1.91 -10.64
N GLY A 202 -13.76 -2.84 -9.71
CA GLY A 202 -13.35 -4.25 -9.86
C GLY A 202 -11.84 -4.46 -9.78
N ARG A 203 -11.09 -3.46 -9.35
CA ARG A 203 -9.63 -3.51 -9.25
C ARG A 203 -9.18 -4.00 -7.87
N LYS A 204 -7.97 -4.58 -7.82
CA LYS A 204 -7.38 -5.09 -6.59
C LYS A 204 -6.25 -4.20 -6.09
N SER A 205 -6.03 -4.24 -4.78
CA SER A 205 -4.92 -3.53 -4.14
C SER A 205 -4.32 -4.33 -2.99
N ASN A 206 -3.23 -3.83 -2.44
CA ASN A 206 -2.65 -4.33 -1.20
C ASN A 206 -2.93 -3.34 -0.07
N VAL A 207 -2.67 -3.77 1.15
CA VAL A 207 -2.67 -2.91 2.32
C VAL A 207 -1.43 -3.15 3.16
N THR A 208 -0.90 -2.09 3.77
CA THR A 208 0.26 -2.13 4.66
C THR A 208 -0.09 -1.64 6.05
N MET A 209 0.74 -1.98 7.02
CA MET A 209 0.78 -1.37 8.34
C MET A 209 2.24 -1.14 8.71
N LEU A 210 2.61 0.08 9.08
CA LEU A 210 3.92 0.37 9.66
C LEU A 210 3.80 0.30 11.18
N PHE A 211 4.55 -0.57 11.83
CA PHE A 211 4.46 -0.80 13.27
C PHE A 211 5.83 -0.83 13.95
N GLY A 212 5.85 -0.64 15.27
CA GLY A 212 7.08 -0.68 16.07
C GLY A 212 7.70 0.70 16.31
N HIS A 213 6.90 1.77 16.18
CA HIS A 213 7.33 3.14 16.46
C HIS A 213 6.64 3.71 17.73
N VAL A 214 5.68 4.65 17.61
CA VAL A 214 5.01 5.31 18.74
C VAL A 214 3.59 4.78 18.98
N GLU A 215 3.11 3.93 18.13
CA GLU A 215 1.79 3.30 18.23
C GLU A 215 1.75 2.27 19.36
N ASN A 216 0.55 1.96 19.82
CA ASN A 216 0.28 0.89 20.78
C ASN A 216 -0.54 -0.25 20.17
N ARG A 217 -0.83 -1.29 20.96
CA ARG A 217 -1.59 -2.48 20.52
C ARG A 217 -2.98 -2.11 20.00
N SER A 218 -3.67 -1.17 20.67
CA SER A 218 -5.01 -0.73 20.27
C SER A 218 -4.99 -0.03 18.92
N HIS A 219 -3.98 0.79 18.64
CA HIS A 219 -3.82 1.45 17.34
C HIS A 219 -3.63 0.44 16.20
N ARG A 220 -2.86 -0.65 16.44
CA ARG A 220 -2.69 -1.73 15.45
C ARG A 220 -4.00 -2.49 15.21
N ILE A 221 -4.76 -2.75 16.26
CA ILE A 221 -6.06 -3.43 16.14
C ILE A 221 -7.07 -2.54 15.44
N ASP A 222 -7.17 -1.24 15.78
CA ASP A 222 -8.04 -0.30 15.06
C ASP A 222 -7.72 -0.29 13.55
N HIS A 223 -6.45 -0.20 13.21
CA HIS A 223 -6.00 -0.26 11.81
C HIS A 223 -6.49 -1.53 11.11
N MET A 224 -6.28 -2.70 11.72
CA MET A 224 -6.71 -3.98 11.15
C MET A 224 -8.24 -4.12 11.06
N MET A 225 -8.98 -3.60 12.05
CA MET A 225 -10.44 -3.62 12.04
C MET A 225 -11.01 -2.79 10.90
N ARG A 226 -10.52 -1.57 10.70
CA ARG A 226 -10.96 -0.69 9.62
C ARG A 226 -10.62 -1.26 8.23
N ILE A 227 -9.48 -1.94 8.08
CA ILE A 227 -9.14 -2.70 6.87
C ILE A 227 -10.10 -3.86 6.67
N ARG A 228 -10.42 -4.62 7.73
CA ARG A 228 -11.36 -5.74 7.68
C ARG A 228 -12.75 -5.28 7.21
N ASP A 229 -13.23 -4.15 7.74
CA ASP A 229 -14.54 -3.60 7.37
C ASP A 229 -14.57 -3.19 5.89
N LEU A 230 -13.50 -2.61 5.37
CA LEU A 230 -13.38 -2.32 3.94
C LEU A 230 -13.28 -3.60 3.11
N GLN A 231 -12.52 -4.60 3.55
CA GLN A 231 -12.43 -5.90 2.87
C GLN A 231 -13.79 -6.61 2.84
N ASP A 232 -14.55 -6.57 3.92
CA ASP A 232 -15.89 -7.17 3.99
C ASP A 232 -16.86 -6.53 2.99
N SER A 233 -16.74 -5.23 2.78
CA SER A 233 -17.63 -4.50 1.86
C SER A 233 -17.22 -4.62 0.40
N THR A 234 -15.93 -4.80 0.09
CA THR A 234 -15.42 -4.71 -1.28
C THR A 234 -14.71 -5.97 -1.76
N GLY A 235 -14.15 -6.79 -0.86
CA GLY A 235 -13.32 -7.94 -1.22
C GLY A 235 -12.07 -7.56 -2.05
N GLY A 236 -11.63 -6.30 -2.01
CA GLY A 236 -10.66 -5.74 -2.96
C GLY A 236 -9.20 -5.92 -2.58
N PHE A 237 -8.87 -6.17 -1.32
CA PHE A 237 -7.48 -6.36 -0.90
C PHE A 237 -6.98 -7.78 -1.22
N ASN A 238 -5.79 -7.86 -1.85
CA ASN A 238 -5.11 -9.12 -2.12
C ASN A 238 -4.30 -9.63 -0.93
N CYS A 239 -3.61 -8.73 -0.23
CA CYS A 239 -2.78 -9.09 0.92
C CYS A 239 -2.62 -7.91 1.88
N PHE A 240 -2.36 -8.27 3.14
CA PHE A 240 -1.95 -7.36 4.22
C PHE A 240 -0.48 -7.57 4.52
N ILE A 241 0.31 -6.49 4.51
CA ILE A 241 1.76 -6.51 4.64
C ILE A 241 2.17 -5.65 5.84
N PRO A 242 2.46 -6.26 7.00
CA PRO A 242 3.02 -5.52 8.13
C PRO A 242 4.51 -5.23 7.90
N LEU A 243 4.90 -3.97 8.08
CA LEU A 243 6.26 -3.46 7.93
C LEU A 243 6.78 -3.00 9.29
N VAL A 244 7.95 -3.49 9.66
CA VAL A 244 8.60 -3.08 10.92
C VAL A 244 9.30 -1.74 10.71
N TYR A 245 9.08 -0.79 11.63
CA TYR A 245 9.84 0.44 11.69
C TYR A 245 11.32 0.14 11.99
N GLN A 246 12.23 0.80 11.27
CA GLN A 246 13.68 0.67 11.44
C GLN A 246 14.34 2.00 11.80
#